data_6851a1c9c26dad0f9124353ada44b1e1
#
_entry.id   6851a1c9c26dad0f9124353ada44b1e1
#
_cell.length_a   1.000
_cell.length_b   1.000
_cell.length_c   1.000
_cell.angle_alpha   90.00
_cell.angle_beta   90.00
_cell.angle_gamma   90.00
#
_symmetry.space_group_name_H-M   'P 1'
#
loop_
_entity.id
_entity.type
_entity.pdbx_description
1 polymer ?
#
loop_
_entity_poly.entity_id
_entity_poly.type
_entity_poly.pdbx_seq_one_letter_code
_entity_poly.pdbx_strand_id
1 'polypeptide(L)'
;MTPASATSSTPGKPLPYNQRSGNFFIGVAPLIGGTVALVALTRWLVPPIFAWWQSLATGASTTATGDLVWWKVLIWVVLLINISVGGFDLSTADLENSSHGLFILVVFYLLVLIIASLFFTPTQIKGALLSFMIPVYWALGLALLINLITLTVLKLLGRAHV
;
A
#
# COMPACT_ATOMS: atom_id res chain seq x y z
N MET A 1 -17.33 -52.16 -18.79
CA MET A 1 -17.82 -51.09 -17.90
C MET A 1 -16.92 -51.09 -16.68
N THR A 2 -15.94 -50.21 -16.67
CA THR A 2 -15.02 -50.00 -15.55
C THR A 2 -15.59 -48.89 -14.63
N PRO A 3 -15.76 -49.09 -13.35
CA PRO A 3 -16.28 -48.03 -12.48
C PRO A 3 -15.21 -46.93 -12.27
N ALA A 4 -15.63 -45.69 -12.48
CA ALA A 4 -14.83 -44.51 -12.21
C ALA A 4 -14.43 -44.47 -10.73
N SER A 5 -13.13 -44.44 -10.49
CA SER A 5 -12.57 -44.24 -9.14
C SER A 5 -12.91 -42.83 -8.67
N ALA A 6 -13.80 -42.72 -7.70
CA ALA A 6 -14.05 -41.50 -6.97
C ALA A 6 -12.76 -41.10 -6.26
N THR A 7 -12.12 -40.04 -6.72
CA THR A 7 -11.03 -39.37 -5.99
C THR A 7 -11.62 -38.77 -4.73
N SER A 8 -11.43 -39.45 -3.60
CA SER A 8 -11.71 -38.92 -2.28
C SER A 8 -10.79 -37.70 -2.06
N SER A 9 -11.37 -36.51 -2.14
CA SER A 9 -10.74 -35.29 -1.66
C SER A 9 -10.55 -35.40 -0.17
N THR A 10 -9.37 -35.78 0.27
CA THR A 10 -8.94 -35.66 1.66
C THR A 10 -9.07 -34.21 2.08
N PRO A 11 -9.83 -33.84 3.12
CA PRO A 11 -9.87 -32.49 3.63
C PRO A 11 -8.44 -32.08 3.98
N GLY A 12 -7.96 -31.00 3.34
CA GLY A 12 -6.58 -30.55 3.44
C GLY A 12 -6.19 -30.34 4.90
N LYS A 13 -5.10 -30.98 5.33
CA LYS A 13 -4.49 -30.74 6.63
C LYS A 13 -4.30 -29.24 6.80
N PRO A 14 -4.69 -28.64 7.97
CA PRO A 14 -4.43 -27.23 8.22
C PRO A 14 -2.94 -26.97 8.11
N LEU A 15 -2.58 -25.97 7.30
CA LEU A 15 -1.20 -25.58 7.07
C LEU A 15 -0.49 -25.23 8.39
N PRO A 16 0.76 -25.66 8.59
CA PRO A 16 1.52 -25.35 9.79
C PRO A 16 1.67 -23.81 9.97
N TYR A 17 1.72 -23.36 11.21
CA TYR A 17 1.72 -21.95 11.62
C TYR A 17 2.78 -21.09 10.87
N ASN A 18 3.95 -21.67 10.59
CA ASN A 18 5.04 -20.99 9.85
C ASN A 18 4.68 -20.66 8.40
N GLN A 19 3.81 -21.43 7.76
CA GLN A 19 3.36 -21.15 6.39
C GLN A 19 2.31 -20.04 6.35
N ARG A 20 1.50 -19.91 7.40
CA ARG A 20 0.47 -18.85 7.47
C ARG A 20 1.06 -17.45 7.60
N SER A 21 2.12 -17.29 8.42
CA SER A 21 2.81 -16.01 8.54
C SER A 21 3.58 -15.64 7.27
N GLY A 22 4.20 -16.60 6.58
CA GLY A 22 4.87 -16.37 5.30
C GLY A 22 3.90 -15.88 4.21
N ASN A 23 2.74 -16.51 4.11
CA ASN A 23 1.71 -16.14 3.14
C ASN A 23 1.15 -14.73 3.36
N PHE A 24 1.07 -14.27 4.61
CA PHE A 24 0.70 -12.89 4.92
C PHE A 24 1.66 -11.88 4.30
N PHE A 25 2.97 -12.06 4.53
CA PHE A 25 3.97 -11.15 3.98
C PHE A 25 3.98 -11.15 2.44
N ILE A 26 3.76 -12.30 1.82
CA ILE A 26 3.64 -12.42 0.36
C ILE A 26 2.41 -11.65 -0.13
N GLY A 27 1.25 -11.80 0.53
CA GLY A 27 0.02 -11.12 0.14
C GLY A 27 0.06 -9.59 0.33
N VAL A 28 0.79 -9.10 1.34
CA VAL A 28 0.89 -7.65 1.63
C VAL A 28 2.10 -6.99 0.93
N ALA A 29 3.07 -7.79 0.45
CA ALA A 29 4.29 -7.29 -0.18
C ALA A 29 4.04 -6.30 -1.34
N PRO A 30 3.09 -6.52 -2.27
CA PRO A 30 2.79 -5.57 -3.33
C PRO A 30 2.30 -4.23 -2.80
N LEU A 31 1.45 -4.24 -1.77
CA LEU A 31 0.92 -3.02 -1.15
C LEU A 31 2.04 -2.22 -0.47
N ILE A 32 2.87 -2.88 0.33
CA ILE A 32 4.00 -2.24 1.01
C ILE A 32 5.02 -1.76 -0.01
N GLY A 33 5.41 -2.62 -0.95
CA GLY A 33 6.38 -2.30 -2.00
C GLY A 33 5.93 -1.14 -2.88
N GLY A 34 4.70 -1.18 -3.36
CA GLY A 34 4.08 -0.11 -4.14
C GLY A 34 4.03 1.22 -3.37
N THR A 35 3.61 1.18 -2.11
CA THR A 35 3.55 2.38 -1.25
C THR A 35 4.94 2.98 -1.00
N VAL A 36 5.92 2.15 -0.62
CA VAL A 36 7.30 2.61 -0.40
C VAL A 36 7.89 3.18 -1.69
N ALA A 37 7.67 2.52 -2.83
CA ALA A 37 8.13 3.00 -4.12
C ALA A 37 7.51 4.37 -4.47
N LEU A 38 6.19 4.55 -4.30
CA LEU A 38 5.52 5.82 -4.56
C LEU A 38 6.03 6.95 -3.66
N VAL A 39 6.20 6.70 -2.36
CA VAL A 39 6.74 7.68 -1.42
C VAL A 39 8.17 8.07 -1.78
N ALA A 40 9.03 7.07 -2.06
CA ALA A 40 10.42 7.30 -2.43
C ALA A 40 10.55 8.08 -3.75
N LEU A 41 9.80 7.68 -4.78
CA LEU A 41 9.78 8.37 -6.09
C LEU A 41 9.28 9.80 -5.96
N THR A 42 8.21 10.04 -5.18
CA THR A 42 7.71 11.39 -4.96
C THR A 42 8.73 12.26 -4.26
N ARG A 43 9.39 11.73 -3.23
CA ARG A 43 10.43 12.44 -2.49
C ARG A 43 11.65 12.77 -3.36
N TRP A 44 12.00 11.88 -4.28
CA TRP A 44 13.21 12.02 -5.11
C TRP A 44 12.97 12.83 -6.39
N LEU A 45 11.89 12.57 -7.11
CA LEU A 45 11.61 13.22 -8.40
C LEU A 45 10.96 14.59 -8.24
N VAL A 46 10.03 14.72 -7.28
CA VAL A 46 9.21 15.92 -7.07
C VAL A 46 9.19 16.35 -5.58
N PRO A 47 10.35 16.72 -5.01
CA PRO A 47 10.44 17.13 -3.59
C PRO A 47 9.44 18.21 -3.17
N PRO A 48 9.09 19.23 -4.02
CA PRO A 48 8.10 20.21 -3.64
C PRO A 48 6.70 19.63 -3.39
N ILE A 49 6.29 18.64 -4.16
CA ILE A 49 5.01 17.96 -3.97
C ILE A 49 5.04 17.16 -2.66
N PHE A 50 6.15 16.50 -2.38
CA PHE A 50 6.33 15.77 -1.13
C PHE A 50 6.29 16.70 0.10
N ALA A 51 6.96 17.85 0.03
CA ALA A 51 6.95 18.86 1.08
C ALA A 51 5.53 19.43 1.30
N TRP A 52 4.79 19.67 0.22
CA TRP A 52 3.40 20.08 0.28
C TRP A 52 2.51 19.04 0.98
N TRP A 53 2.68 17.74 0.69
CA TRP A 53 1.96 16.69 1.43
C TRP A 53 2.22 16.75 2.93
N GLN A 54 3.49 16.95 3.31
CA GLN A 54 3.84 17.05 4.73
C GLN A 54 3.27 18.32 5.39
N SER A 55 3.23 19.45 4.67
CA SER A 55 2.66 20.69 5.20
C SER A 55 1.17 20.59 5.49
N LEU A 56 0.41 19.93 4.61
CA LEU A 56 -1.02 19.67 4.84
C LEU A 56 -1.29 18.88 6.12
N ALA A 57 -0.35 18.09 6.51
CA ALA A 57 -0.46 17.19 7.64
C ALA A 57 0.00 17.79 8.95
N THR A 58 1.06 18.57 8.92
CA THR A 58 1.65 19.18 10.12
C THR A 58 1.11 20.57 10.40
N GLY A 59 0.38 21.17 9.43
CA GLY A 59 -0.05 22.57 9.50
C GLY A 59 1.12 23.57 9.45
N ALA A 60 2.34 23.06 9.24
CA ALA A 60 3.53 23.88 9.14
C ALA A 60 3.66 24.42 7.72
N SER A 61 3.83 25.73 7.56
CA SER A 61 4.19 26.33 6.29
C SER A 61 5.61 25.90 5.91
N THR A 62 5.73 24.79 5.21
CA THR A 62 6.99 24.39 4.61
C THR A 62 7.19 25.18 3.32
N THR A 63 8.21 26.03 3.29
CA THR A 63 8.71 26.57 2.03
C THR A 63 9.24 25.38 1.22
N ALA A 64 8.49 25.03 0.18
CA ALA A 64 8.91 23.99 -0.75
C ALA A 64 10.23 24.41 -1.40
N THR A 65 11.33 23.85 -0.92
CA THR A 65 12.66 24.10 -1.46
C THR A 65 12.86 23.22 -2.68
N GLY A 66 12.90 23.83 -3.86
CA GLY A 66 13.22 23.16 -5.12
C GLY A 66 12.29 23.54 -6.25
N ASP A 67 12.85 23.63 -7.45
CA ASP A 67 12.08 23.91 -8.66
C ASP A 67 11.40 22.62 -9.18
N LEU A 68 10.14 22.74 -9.60
CA LEU A 68 9.45 21.69 -10.32
C LEU A 68 10.04 21.60 -11.74
N VAL A 69 10.87 20.61 -11.97
CA VAL A 69 11.43 20.33 -13.28
C VAL A 69 10.45 19.47 -14.07
N TRP A 70 9.89 20.01 -15.15
CA TRP A 70 8.79 19.40 -15.89
C TRP A 70 9.04 17.96 -16.37
N TRP A 71 10.26 17.61 -16.81
CA TRP A 71 10.56 16.24 -17.24
C TRP A 71 10.56 15.23 -16.07
N LYS A 72 10.97 15.68 -14.87
CA LYS A 72 10.88 14.85 -13.64
C LYS A 72 9.42 14.60 -13.26
N VAL A 73 8.57 15.63 -13.44
CA VAL A 73 7.13 15.48 -13.21
C VAL A 73 6.52 14.48 -14.19
N LEU A 74 6.90 14.53 -15.47
CA LEU A 74 6.44 13.55 -16.46
C LEU A 74 6.85 12.12 -16.09
N ILE A 75 8.12 11.89 -15.76
CA ILE A 75 8.60 10.58 -15.31
C ILE A 75 7.83 10.13 -14.06
N TRP A 76 7.65 11.04 -13.10
CA TRP A 76 6.92 10.74 -11.88
C TRP A 76 5.47 10.33 -12.17
N VAL A 77 4.75 11.05 -13.03
CA VAL A 77 3.36 10.70 -13.42
C VAL A 77 3.30 9.34 -14.10
N VAL A 78 4.21 9.04 -15.04
CA VAL A 78 4.24 7.75 -15.73
C VAL A 78 4.50 6.61 -14.75
N LEU A 79 5.48 6.76 -13.85
CA LEU A 79 5.79 5.75 -12.83
C LEU A 79 4.64 5.63 -11.80
N LEU A 80 4.03 6.74 -11.42
CA LEU A 80 2.87 6.76 -10.52
C LEU A 80 1.71 5.93 -11.10
N ILE A 81 1.37 6.14 -12.38
CA ILE A 81 0.31 5.39 -13.07
C ILE A 81 0.69 3.90 -13.13
N ASN A 82 1.92 3.60 -13.54
CA ASN A 82 2.39 2.21 -13.69
C ASN A 82 2.33 1.44 -12.36
N ILE A 83 2.85 2.04 -11.28
CA ILE A 83 2.83 1.43 -9.95
C ILE A 83 1.40 1.36 -9.39
N SER A 84 0.57 2.37 -9.65
CA SER A 84 -0.82 2.38 -9.15
C SER A 84 -1.68 1.30 -9.81
N VAL A 85 -1.51 1.09 -11.11
CA VAL A 85 -2.29 0.09 -11.86
C VAL A 85 -1.75 -1.32 -11.68
N GLY A 86 -0.42 -1.51 -11.68
CA GLY A 86 0.21 -2.83 -11.62
C GLY A 86 0.71 -3.23 -10.24
N GLY A 87 1.06 -2.25 -9.38
CA GLY A 87 1.69 -2.51 -8.08
C GLY A 87 0.71 -2.76 -6.93
N PHE A 88 -0.58 -2.44 -7.12
CA PHE A 88 -1.63 -2.64 -6.11
C PHE A 88 -2.67 -3.68 -6.50
N ASP A 89 -2.36 -4.51 -7.49
CA ASP A 89 -3.24 -5.60 -7.92
C ASP A 89 -3.10 -6.78 -6.95
N LEU A 90 -3.97 -6.77 -5.91
CA LEU A 90 -4.08 -7.88 -4.97
C LEU A 90 -5.10 -8.89 -5.48
N SER A 91 -4.69 -10.14 -5.58
CA SER A 91 -5.63 -11.23 -5.88
C SER A 91 -6.55 -11.50 -4.67
N THR A 92 -7.72 -12.10 -4.91
CA THR A 92 -8.63 -12.53 -3.84
C THR A 92 -7.95 -13.50 -2.86
N ALA A 93 -7.05 -14.35 -3.35
CA ALA A 93 -6.26 -15.27 -2.53
C ALA A 93 -5.27 -14.51 -1.62
N ASP A 94 -4.70 -13.39 -2.09
CA ASP A 94 -3.82 -12.55 -1.29
C ASP A 94 -4.57 -11.85 -0.16
N LEU A 95 -5.80 -11.40 -0.43
CA LEU A 95 -6.68 -10.79 0.58
C LEU A 95 -7.10 -11.79 1.66
N GLU A 96 -7.47 -13.02 1.29
CA GLU A 96 -7.81 -14.07 2.25
C GLU A 96 -6.61 -14.46 3.13
N ASN A 97 -5.43 -14.62 2.52
CA ASN A 97 -4.21 -14.94 3.25
C ASN A 97 -3.75 -13.79 4.17
N SER A 98 -3.96 -12.54 3.75
CA SER A 98 -3.56 -11.36 4.54
C SER A 98 -4.48 -11.10 5.73
N SER A 99 -5.75 -11.51 5.67
CA SER A 99 -6.72 -11.28 6.76
C SER A 99 -6.30 -11.94 8.09
N HIS A 100 -5.75 -13.15 8.02
CA HIS A 100 -5.27 -13.87 9.21
C HIS A 100 -3.98 -13.25 9.79
N GLY A 101 -3.13 -12.68 8.94
CA GLY A 101 -1.90 -12.01 9.36
C GLY A 101 -2.15 -10.59 9.89
N LEU A 102 -3.24 -9.95 9.48
CA LEU A 102 -3.61 -8.61 9.95
C LEU A 102 -3.78 -8.59 11.47
N PHE A 103 -4.38 -9.60 12.05
CA PHE A 103 -4.53 -9.72 13.50
C PHE A 103 -3.17 -9.76 14.21
N ILE A 104 -2.24 -10.56 13.71
CA ILE A 104 -0.88 -10.67 14.25
C ILE A 104 -0.17 -9.32 14.15
N LEU A 105 -0.30 -8.63 13.01
CA LEU A 105 0.30 -7.32 12.79
C LEU A 105 -0.27 -6.26 13.74
N VAL A 106 -1.58 -6.26 13.97
CA VAL A 106 -2.24 -5.36 14.93
C VAL A 106 -1.74 -5.62 16.35
N VAL A 107 -1.66 -6.88 16.78
CA VAL A 107 -1.14 -7.24 18.11
C VAL A 107 0.32 -6.81 18.25
N PHE A 108 1.15 -7.07 17.24
CA PHE A 108 2.55 -6.65 17.23
C PHE A 108 2.67 -5.11 17.31
N TYR A 109 1.87 -4.39 16.53
CA TYR A 109 1.86 -2.92 16.55
C TYR A 109 1.44 -2.37 17.93
N LEU A 110 0.41 -2.94 18.55
CA LEU A 110 0.00 -2.54 19.90
C LEU A 110 1.12 -2.80 20.93
N LEU A 111 1.80 -3.92 20.81
CA LEU A 111 2.93 -4.26 21.68
C LEU A 111 4.08 -3.26 21.52
N VAL A 112 4.42 -2.89 20.28
CA VAL A 112 5.42 -1.84 19.99
C VAL A 112 5.00 -0.50 20.57
N LEU A 113 3.71 -0.11 20.46
CA LEU A 113 3.21 1.13 21.06
C LEU A 113 3.29 1.12 22.58
N ILE A 114 2.97 0.00 23.22
CA ILE A 114 3.09 -0.15 24.69
C ILE A 114 4.56 0.02 25.11
N ILE A 115 5.48 -0.66 24.43
CA ILE A 115 6.91 -0.53 24.73
C ILE A 115 7.40 0.91 24.48
N ALA A 116 7.01 1.51 23.36
CA ALA A 116 7.38 2.88 23.05
C ALA A 116 6.85 3.89 24.09
N SER A 117 5.66 3.65 24.66
CA SER A 117 5.08 4.53 25.68
C SER A 117 5.88 4.56 27.01
N LEU A 118 6.74 3.57 27.24
CA LEU A 118 7.63 3.54 28.41
C LEU A 118 8.84 4.46 28.25
N PHE A 119 9.24 4.77 27.00
CA PHE A 119 10.46 5.54 26.72
C PHE A 119 10.19 6.91 26.11
N PHE A 120 9.02 7.13 25.49
CA PHE A 120 8.68 8.33 24.75
C PHE A 120 7.38 8.95 25.25
N THR A 121 7.31 10.28 25.18
CA THR A 121 6.07 10.99 25.51
C THR A 121 5.00 10.76 24.43
N PRO A 122 3.70 10.83 24.77
CA PRO A 122 2.62 10.67 23.80
C PRO A 122 2.72 11.62 22.60
N THR A 123 3.21 12.84 22.80
CA THR A 123 3.43 13.83 21.74
C THR A 123 4.53 13.42 20.78
N GLN A 124 5.61 12.82 21.24
CA GLN A 124 6.70 12.30 20.41
C GLN A 124 6.24 11.10 19.59
N ILE A 125 5.53 10.15 20.22
CA ILE A 125 4.96 8.98 19.53
C ILE A 125 4.00 9.43 18.44
N LYS A 126 3.07 10.34 18.77
CA LYS A 126 2.11 10.89 17.80
C LYS A 126 2.82 11.60 16.65
N GLY A 127 3.82 12.43 16.94
CA GLY A 127 4.60 13.13 15.92
C GLY A 127 5.32 12.18 14.95
N ALA A 128 6.03 11.18 15.50
CA ALA A 128 6.72 10.17 14.70
C ALA A 128 5.74 9.35 13.84
N LEU A 129 4.61 8.93 14.42
CA LEU A 129 3.59 8.17 13.73
C LEU A 129 2.97 8.97 12.59
N LEU A 130 2.60 10.22 12.83
CA LEU A 130 2.04 11.10 11.79
C LEU A 130 3.05 11.34 10.67
N SER A 131 4.30 11.65 10.99
CA SER A 131 5.34 11.86 9.97
C SER A 131 5.54 10.67 9.05
N PHE A 132 5.37 9.45 9.57
CA PHE A 132 5.45 8.22 8.78
C PHE A 132 4.16 7.93 8.02
N MET A 133 3.00 8.06 8.66
CA MET A 133 1.72 7.67 8.07
C MET A 133 1.22 8.61 6.99
N ILE A 134 1.53 9.90 7.07
CA ILE A 134 1.03 10.91 6.14
C ILE A 134 1.48 10.66 4.70
N PRO A 135 2.77 10.46 4.40
CA PRO A 135 3.19 10.10 3.06
C PRO A 135 2.53 8.82 2.55
N VAL A 136 2.30 7.84 3.44
CA VAL A 136 1.62 6.58 3.12
C VAL A 136 0.17 6.84 2.71
N TYR A 137 -0.59 7.63 3.49
CA TYR A 137 -1.98 7.96 3.15
C TYR A 137 -2.08 8.71 1.81
N TRP A 138 -1.17 9.65 1.54
CA TRP A 138 -1.14 10.35 0.26
C TRP A 138 -0.82 9.41 -0.90
N ALA A 139 0.17 8.52 -0.75
CA ALA A 139 0.52 7.55 -1.77
C ALA A 139 -0.67 6.60 -2.08
N LEU A 140 -1.32 6.07 -1.05
CA LEU A 140 -2.50 5.20 -1.20
C LEU A 140 -3.69 5.96 -1.80
N GLY A 141 -3.94 7.20 -1.36
CA GLY A 141 -4.99 8.06 -1.90
C GLY A 141 -4.79 8.36 -3.38
N LEU A 142 -3.56 8.67 -3.81
CA LEU A 142 -3.23 8.85 -5.22
C LEU A 142 -3.40 7.56 -6.03
N ALA A 143 -2.93 6.42 -5.51
CA ALA A 143 -3.10 5.14 -6.17
C ALA A 143 -4.58 4.80 -6.37
N LEU A 144 -5.41 5.03 -5.34
CA LEU A 144 -6.85 4.85 -5.41
C LEU A 144 -7.50 5.75 -6.47
N LEU A 145 -7.12 7.03 -6.50
CA LEU A 145 -7.63 8.01 -7.46
C LEU A 145 -7.30 7.59 -8.89
N ILE A 146 -6.06 7.19 -9.15
CA ILE A 146 -5.62 6.74 -10.49
C ILE A 146 -6.37 5.49 -10.92
N ASN A 147 -6.52 4.50 -10.03
CA ASN A 147 -7.27 3.29 -10.33
C ASN A 147 -8.74 3.60 -10.65
N LEU A 148 -9.36 4.52 -9.91
CA LEU A 148 -10.74 4.95 -10.16
C LEU A 148 -10.89 5.65 -11.52
N ILE A 149 -9.95 6.54 -11.87
CA ILE A 149 -9.91 7.21 -13.18
C ILE A 149 -9.74 6.17 -14.28
N THR A 150 -8.79 5.25 -14.14
CA THR A 150 -8.51 4.19 -15.12
C THR A 150 -9.75 3.31 -15.35
N LEU A 151 -10.41 2.87 -14.28
CA LEU A 151 -11.65 2.09 -14.36
C LEU A 151 -12.76 2.86 -15.07
N THR A 152 -12.90 4.16 -14.78
CA THR A 152 -13.92 5.02 -15.40
C THR A 152 -13.67 5.17 -16.90
N VAL A 153 -12.42 5.44 -17.29
CA VAL A 153 -12.02 5.57 -18.69
C VAL A 153 -12.26 4.25 -19.44
N LEU A 154 -11.86 3.12 -18.87
CA LEU A 154 -12.08 1.81 -19.50
C LEU A 154 -13.56 1.48 -19.68
N LYS A 155 -14.40 1.81 -18.69
CA LYS A 155 -15.86 1.62 -18.80
C LYS A 155 -16.50 2.52 -19.86
N LEU A 156 -16.01 3.75 -20.01
CA LEU A 156 -16.50 4.67 -21.04
C LEU A 156 -16.09 4.19 -22.44
N LEU A 157 -14.84 3.77 -22.62
CA LEU A 157 -14.34 3.24 -23.90
C LEU A 157 -15.00 1.91 -24.25
N GLY A 158 -15.21 1.01 -23.29
CA GLY A 158 -15.91 -0.26 -23.52
C GLY A 158 -17.38 -0.09 -23.88
N ARG A 159 -18.04 0.98 -23.47
CA ARG A 159 -19.42 1.32 -23.88
C ARG A 159 -19.49 1.93 -25.28
N ALA A 160 -18.41 2.52 -25.77
CA ALA A 160 -18.36 3.12 -27.11
C ALA A 160 -18.19 2.08 -28.23
N HIS A 161 -17.91 0.81 -27.90
CA HIS A 161 -17.73 -0.29 -28.85
C HIS A 161 -18.90 -1.28 -28.89
N VAL A 162 -20.00 -1.01 -28.23
CA VAL A 162 -21.27 -1.75 -28.30
C VAL A 162 -22.32 -0.86 -28.97
#